data_8dfbc9bb3b839e52d36b5874b5b3347c
#
_entry.id   8dfbc9bb3b839e52d36b5874b5b3347c
#
_cell.length_a   1.000
_cell.length_b   1.000
_cell.length_c   1.000
_cell.angle_alpha   90.00
_cell.angle_beta   90.00
_cell.angle_gamma   90.00
#
_symmetry.space_group_name_H-M   'P 1'
#
loop_
_entity.id
_entity.type
_entity.pdbx_description
1 polymer ?
#
loop_
_entity_poly.entity_id
_entity_poly.type
_entity_poly.pdbx_seq_one_letter_code
_entity_poly.pdbx_strand_id
1 'polypeptide(L)'
;MKPLIKLAAFSFVASLLLVSCASARLEKQLDPKSRDFISKVRYTITPKERRAFLALPEGDREAFVVDFWKRRDPTPVTQENEYKTEYFSRIEQANHLFSGGAAPGWLQDRGRIYITLGPPDHRETYPRGVTFYGVPTEIWWYGFFTIYFVDERWVDDYRLDPDSAAQIAAINQAQREWNEPKQGMARGPEAGRVPGLPGLDVKIEKADGEGTRFTLVIPYRNIWLKSRGARFEASLEATMKVLNAAGSEAWTFTKVYPIDVPQSRLKEVLAQDFTADAVAALGPGAYTLSVVVTNTTDGSKALLERKFEI
;
A
#
# COMPACT_ATOMS: atom_id res chain seq x y z
N MET A 1 -30.64 -34.35 -10.87
CA MET A 1 -29.77 -33.49 -10.02
C MET A 1 -29.57 -32.02 -10.51
N LYS A 2 -30.23 -31.60 -11.61
CA LYS A 2 -30.06 -30.22 -12.16
C LYS A 2 -30.94 -29.09 -11.56
N PRO A 3 -32.13 -29.32 -10.94
CA PRO A 3 -32.94 -28.21 -10.42
C PRO A 3 -32.45 -27.65 -9.05
N LEU A 4 -31.84 -28.46 -8.19
CA LEU A 4 -31.39 -28.03 -6.86
C LEU A 4 -30.25 -27.01 -6.89
N ILE A 5 -29.34 -27.10 -7.88
CA ILE A 5 -28.20 -26.16 -8.02
C ILE A 5 -28.68 -24.76 -8.45
N LYS A 6 -29.72 -24.70 -9.30
CA LYS A 6 -30.33 -23.43 -9.73
C LYS A 6 -31.05 -22.69 -8.58
N LEU A 7 -31.70 -23.46 -7.69
CA LEU A 7 -32.39 -22.88 -6.52
C LEU A 7 -31.40 -22.31 -5.49
N ALA A 8 -30.28 -23.01 -5.24
CA ALA A 8 -29.24 -22.56 -4.33
C ALA A 8 -28.51 -21.28 -4.85
N ALA A 9 -28.25 -21.21 -6.16
CA ALA A 9 -27.62 -20.02 -6.77
C ALA A 9 -28.58 -18.81 -6.72
N PHE A 10 -29.86 -19.00 -6.94
CA PHE A 10 -30.87 -17.94 -6.88
C PHE A 10 -31.06 -17.42 -5.44
N SER A 11 -31.03 -18.31 -4.44
CA SER A 11 -31.11 -17.94 -3.01
C SER A 11 -29.87 -17.15 -2.55
N PHE A 12 -28.68 -17.48 -3.07
CA PHE A 12 -27.45 -16.78 -2.74
C PHE A 12 -27.40 -15.37 -3.36
N VAL A 13 -27.83 -15.20 -4.61
CA VAL A 13 -27.93 -13.87 -5.26
C VAL A 13 -28.99 -13.00 -4.58
N ALA A 14 -30.12 -13.57 -4.19
CA ALA A 14 -31.16 -12.84 -3.47
C ALA A 14 -30.68 -12.36 -2.09
N SER A 15 -29.89 -13.15 -1.36
CA SER A 15 -29.33 -12.74 -0.06
C SER A 15 -28.29 -11.61 -0.21
N LEU A 16 -27.48 -11.61 -1.26
CA LEU A 16 -26.53 -10.53 -1.56
C LEU A 16 -27.24 -9.19 -1.88
N LEU A 17 -28.33 -9.25 -2.63
CA LEU A 17 -29.14 -8.06 -2.95
C LEU A 17 -29.82 -7.47 -1.69
N LEU A 18 -30.29 -8.31 -0.78
CA LEU A 18 -30.91 -7.86 0.47
C LEU A 18 -29.91 -7.16 1.39
N VAL A 19 -28.67 -7.61 1.49
CA VAL A 19 -27.60 -6.98 2.29
C VAL A 19 -27.21 -5.64 1.70
N SER A 20 -27.15 -5.49 0.38
CA SER A 20 -26.86 -4.22 -0.30
C SER A 20 -27.97 -3.19 -0.08
N CYS A 21 -29.23 -3.59 -0.15
CA CYS A 21 -30.36 -2.71 0.13
C CYS A 21 -30.42 -2.27 1.60
N ALA A 22 -30.07 -3.15 2.54
CA ALA A 22 -30.08 -2.82 3.96
C ALA A 22 -29.02 -1.76 4.30
N SER A 23 -27.82 -1.88 3.78
CA SER A 23 -26.76 -0.88 4.01
C SER A 23 -27.09 0.50 3.41
N ALA A 24 -27.68 0.54 2.23
CA ALA A 24 -28.13 1.79 1.60
C ALA A 24 -29.28 2.46 2.38
N ARG A 25 -30.15 1.68 3.02
CA ARG A 25 -31.22 2.17 3.87
C ARG A 25 -30.68 2.79 5.17
N LEU A 26 -29.71 2.11 5.81
CA LEU A 26 -29.02 2.60 7.01
C LEU A 26 -28.24 3.90 6.72
N GLU A 27 -27.60 4.01 5.58
CA GLU A 27 -26.89 5.23 5.18
C GLU A 27 -27.80 6.45 5.03
N LYS A 28 -29.02 6.25 4.49
CA LYS A 28 -30.03 7.33 4.37
C LYS A 28 -30.54 7.82 5.74
N GLN A 29 -30.46 7.00 6.76
CA GLN A 29 -30.91 7.32 8.12
C GLN A 29 -29.82 7.96 9.00
N LEU A 30 -28.58 8.08 8.47
CA LEU A 30 -27.50 8.73 9.18
C LEU A 30 -27.78 10.23 9.39
N ASP A 31 -27.35 10.71 10.55
CA ASP A 31 -27.25 12.15 10.81
C ASP A 31 -26.27 12.81 9.81
N PRO A 32 -26.35 14.13 9.61
CA PRO A 32 -25.52 14.83 8.63
C PRO A 32 -23.99 14.64 8.84
N LYS A 33 -23.50 14.64 10.11
CA LYS A 33 -22.10 14.47 10.47
C LYS A 33 -21.59 13.07 10.12
N SER A 34 -22.36 12.04 10.45
CA SER A 34 -22.05 10.65 10.12
C SER A 34 -22.08 10.38 8.63
N ARG A 35 -23.01 10.99 7.90
CA ARG A 35 -23.10 10.89 6.45
C ARG A 35 -21.91 11.54 5.75
N ASP A 36 -21.50 12.74 6.21
CA ASP A 36 -20.32 13.42 5.72
C ASP A 36 -19.05 12.59 5.94
N PHE A 37 -18.88 12.03 7.15
CA PHE A 37 -17.78 11.15 7.46
C PHE A 37 -17.71 9.95 6.49
N ILE A 38 -18.78 9.16 6.37
CA ILE A 38 -18.81 7.98 5.46
C ILE A 38 -18.55 8.38 4.01
N SER A 39 -19.07 9.53 3.57
CA SER A 39 -18.81 10.06 2.24
C SER A 39 -17.33 10.35 2.04
N LYS A 40 -16.71 11.08 2.97
CA LYS A 40 -15.31 11.52 2.85
C LYS A 40 -14.30 10.38 2.97
N VAL A 41 -14.56 9.37 3.83
CA VAL A 41 -13.62 8.25 4.02
C VAL A 41 -13.81 7.08 3.05
N ARG A 42 -14.64 7.23 2.01
CA ARG A 42 -15.03 6.16 1.07
C ARG A 42 -13.86 5.40 0.43
N TYR A 43 -12.71 6.05 0.27
CA TYR A 43 -11.53 5.46 -0.36
C TYR A 43 -10.58 4.79 0.62
N THR A 44 -10.78 4.96 1.93
CA THR A 44 -9.93 4.39 2.96
C THR A 44 -10.67 3.48 3.95
N ILE A 45 -11.99 3.60 4.06
CA ILE A 45 -12.79 2.74 4.94
C ILE A 45 -12.94 1.34 4.36
N THR A 46 -12.68 0.33 5.17
CA THR A 46 -12.90 -1.07 4.75
C THR A 46 -14.40 -1.43 4.79
N PRO A 47 -14.85 -2.45 4.01
CA PRO A 47 -16.23 -2.92 4.07
C PRO A 47 -16.65 -3.38 5.47
N LYS A 48 -15.73 -3.92 6.27
CA LYS A 48 -15.98 -4.34 7.66
C LYS A 48 -16.21 -3.13 8.57
N GLU A 49 -15.35 -2.13 8.49
CA GLU A 49 -15.48 -0.88 9.26
C GLU A 49 -16.75 -0.12 8.90
N ARG A 50 -17.07 -0.03 7.60
CA ARG A 50 -18.30 0.62 7.14
C ARG A 50 -19.55 -0.06 7.68
N ARG A 51 -19.61 -1.40 7.66
CA ARG A 51 -20.71 -2.14 8.26
C ARG A 51 -20.82 -1.91 9.77
N ALA A 52 -19.69 -1.95 10.48
CA ALA A 52 -19.63 -1.68 11.91
C ALA A 52 -20.14 -0.28 12.23
N PHE A 53 -19.68 0.75 11.52
CA PHE A 53 -20.12 2.13 11.72
C PHE A 53 -21.62 2.31 11.49
N LEU A 54 -22.17 1.71 10.43
CA LEU A 54 -23.60 1.81 10.10
C LEU A 54 -24.51 1.14 11.16
N ALA A 55 -23.98 0.13 11.87
CA ALA A 55 -24.70 -0.59 12.91
C ALA A 55 -24.65 0.11 14.29
N LEU A 56 -23.75 1.10 14.48
CA LEU A 56 -23.58 1.81 15.74
C LEU A 56 -24.73 2.79 16.00
N PRO A 57 -25.19 2.90 17.28
CA PRO A 57 -25.99 4.01 17.74
C PRO A 57 -25.30 5.35 17.45
N GLU A 58 -26.09 6.42 17.28
CA GLU A 58 -25.56 7.76 16.97
C GLU A 58 -24.53 8.24 17.99
N GLY A 59 -24.77 8.02 19.30
CA GLY A 59 -23.87 8.43 20.38
C GLY A 59 -22.50 7.76 20.37
N ASP A 60 -22.37 6.57 19.77
CA ASP A 60 -21.10 5.80 19.73
C ASP A 60 -20.26 6.09 18.48
N ARG A 61 -20.83 6.77 17.50
CA ARG A 61 -20.15 7.03 16.21
C ARG A 61 -18.96 7.96 16.31
N GLU A 62 -19.00 8.91 17.25
CA GLU A 62 -17.87 9.83 17.46
C GLU A 62 -16.63 9.09 17.99
N ALA A 63 -16.81 8.17 18.92
CA ALA A 63 -15.75 7.31 19.44
C ALA A 63 -15.15 6.43 18.31
N PHE A 64 -16.00 5.90 17.43
CA PHE A 64 -15.54 5.16 16.26
C PHE A 64 -14.71 6.03 15.32
N VAL A 65 -15.11 7.28 15.03
CA VAL A 65 -14.37 8.20 14.16
C VAL A 65 -12.98 8.50 14.75
N VAL A 66 -12.89 8.73 16.04
CA VAL A 66 -11.61 8.95 16.73
C VAL A 66 -10.71 7.72 16.59
N ASP A 67 -11.23 6.52 16.88
CA ASP A 67 -10.50 5.26 16.77
C ASP A 67 -10.12 4.92 15.31
N PHE A 68 -10.99 5.23 14.35
CA PHE A 68 -10.74 5.05 12.92
C PHE A 68 -9.48 5.80 12.47
N TRP A 69 -9.30 7.05 12.84
CA TRP A 69 -8.13 7.85 12.51
C TRP A 69 -6.92 7.43 13.34
N LYS A 70 -7.08 7.14 14.62
CA LYS A 70 -6.00 6.66 15.50
C LYS A 70 -5.34 5.38 14.96
N ARG A 71 -6.12 4.45 14.42
CA ARG A 71 -5.57 3.21 13.82
C ARG A 71 -4.79 3.45 12.52
N ARG A 72 -4.96 4.60 11.89
CA ARG A 72 -4.29 5.00 10.65
C ARG A 72 -3.15 6.00 10.87
N ASP A 73 -2.92 6.36 12.10
CA ASP A 73 -1.85 7.26 12.49
C ASP A 73 -0.49 6.58 12.34
N PRO A 74 0.38 7.05 11.43
CA PRO A 74 1.69 6.45 11.23
C PRO A 74 2.67 6.79 12.37
N THR A 75 2.43 7.88 13.11
CA THR A 75 3.34 8.39 14.14
C THR A 75 2.58 8.77 15.41
N PRO A 76 2.06 7.78 16.18
CA PRO A 76 1.19 8.04 17.34
C PRO A 76 1.79 8.88 18.47
N VAL A 77 3.09 9.18 18.40
CA VAL A 77 3.82 10.04 19.35
C VAL A 77 3.70 11.53 19.03
N THR A 78 3.28 11.90 17.84
CA THR A 78 2.98 13.27 17.44
C THR A 78 1.54 13.66 17.80
N GLN A 79 1.28 14.98 17.92
CA GLN A 79 -0.10 15.46 18.14
C GLN A 79 -0.96 15.41 16.88
N GLU A 80 -0.31 15.45 15.72
CA GLU A 80 -0.96 15.45 14.43
C GLU A 80 -1.00 14.02 13.85
N ASN A 81 -2.12 13.66 13.27
CA ASN A 81 -2.24 12.43 12.50
C ASN A 81 -1.93 12.75 11.04
N GLU A 82 -0.70 12.48 10.64
CA GLU A 82 -0.17 12.84 9.31
C GLU A 82 -0.97 12.17 8.18
N TYR A 83 -1.42 10.92 8.39
CA TYR A 83 -2.25 10.22 7.42
C TYR A 83 -3.58 10.93 7.20
N LYS A 84 -4.23 11.38 8.28
CA LYS A 84 -5.50 12.10 8.20
C LYS A 84 -5.33 13.43 7.47
N THR A 85 -4.30 14.19 7.84
CA THR A 85 -4.00 15.50 7.24
C THR A 85 -3.72 15.35 5.75
N GLU A 86 -2.86 14.41 5.37
CA GLU A 86 -2.53 14.14 3.98
C GLU A 86 -3.75 13.66 3.18
N TYR A 87 -4.57 12.77 3.75
CA TYR A 87 -5.78 12.28 3.10
C TYR A 87 -6.76 13.41 2.75
N PHE A 88 -7.01 14.33 3.67
CA PHE A 88 -7.91 15.47 3.42
C PHE A 88 -7.27 16.49 2.48
N SER A 89 -5.99 16.75 2.58
CA SER A 89 -5.24 17.58 1.65
C SER A 89 -5.36 17.07 0.21
N ARG A 90 -5.26 15.74 -0.01
CA ARG A 90 -5.46 15.14 -1.33
C ARG A 90 -6.89 15.28 -1.86
N ILE A 91 -7.90 15.25 -0.99
CA ILE A 91 -9.29 15.52 -1.39
C ILE A 91 -9.43 16.95 -1.93
N GLU A 92 -8.86 17.93 -1.23
CA GLU A 92 -8.89 19.34 -1.65
C GLU A 92 -8.11 19.55 -2.95
N GLN A 93 -6.91 18.97 -3.05
CA GLN A 93 -6.10 19.00 -4.28
C GLN A 93 -6.83 18.36 -5.45
N ALA A 94 -7.47 17.20 -5.25
CA ALA A 94 -8.24 16.52 -6.29
C ALA A 94 -9.42 17.39 -6.80
N ASN A 95 -10.10 18.11 -5.92
CA ASN A 95 -11.16 19.05 -6.31
C ASN A 95 -10.62 20.20 -7.16
N HIS A 96 -9.44 20.70 -6.84
CA HIS A 96 -8.81 21.77 -7.59
C HIS A 96 -8.28 21.29 -8.96
N LEU A 97 -7.59 20.14 -8.96
CA LEU A 97 -6.95 19.60 -10.17
C LEU A 97 -7.94 19.04 -11.20
N PHE A 98 -9.07 18.52 -10.75
CA PHE A 98 -10.07 17.83 -11.60
C PHE A 98 -11.43 18.53 -11.52
N SER A 99 -11.42 19.85 -11.73
CA SER A 99 -12.62 20.68 -11.66
C SER A 99 -13.55 20.55 -12.88
N GLY A 100 -13.09 19.92 -13.97
CA GLY A 100 -13.92 19.62 -15.15
C GLY A 100 -14.91 18.47 -14.91
N GLY A 101 -15.90 18.35 -15.80
CA GLY A 101 -16.93 17.33 -15.69
C GLY A 101 -18.06 17.65 -14.71
N ALA A 102 -19.04 16.74 -14.59
CA ALA A 102 -20.27 16.97 -13.83
C ALA A 102 -20.14 16.66 -12.32
N ALA A 103 -19.13 15.91 -11.90
CA ALA A 103 -18.91 15.52 -10.52
C ALA A 103 -17.74 16.31 -9.90
N PRO A 104 -17.78 16.60 -8.58
CA PRO A 104 -16.62 17.13 -7.87
C PRO A 104 -15.36 16.31 -8.15
N GLY A 105 -14.20 16.97 -8.27
CA GLY A 105 -12.94 16.33 -8.67
C GLY A 105 -12.58 15.12 -7.83
N TRP A 106 -12.77 15.18 -6.53
CA TRP A 106 -12.49 14.08 -5.62
C TRP A 106 -13.39 12.84 -5.82
N LEU A 107 -14.54 12.98 -6.49
CA LEU A 107 -15.45 11.89 -6.84
C LEU A 107 -15.21 11.29 -8.22
N GLN A 108 -14.42 11.95 -9.06
CA GLN A 108 -14.02 11.44 -10.37
C GLN A 108 -13.00 10.31 -10.24
N ASP A 109 -12.82 9.50 -11.28
CA ASP A 109 -11.84 8.42 -11.28
C ASP A 109 -10.40 8.94 -11.08
N ARG A 110 -10.04 10.07 -11.71
CA ARG A 110 -8.75 10.76 -11.49
C ARG A 110 -8.56 11.12 -10.02
N GLY A 111 -9.57 11.73 -9.39
CA GLY A 111 -9.53 12.10 -7.97
C GLY A 111 -9.42 10.90 -7.05
N ARG A 112 -10.17 9.83 -7.33
CA ARG A 112 -10.06 8.57 -6.58
C ARG A 112 -8.64 8.02 -6.59
N ILE A 113 -8.00 7.95 -7.75
CA ILE A 113 -6.63 7.45 -7.88
C ILE A 113 -5.65 8.37 -7.18
N TYR A 114 -5.78 9.69 -7.37
CA TYR A 114 -4.93 10.69 -6.71
C TYR A 114 -5.01 10.60 -5.18
N ILE A 115 -6.20 10.41 -4.61
CA ILE A 115 -6.39 10.30 -3.17
C ILE A 115 -5.79 8.98 -2.64
N THR A 116 -5.96 7.87 -3.36
CA THR A 116 -5.55 6.54 -2.89
C THR A 116 -4.06 6.27 -3.09
N LEU A 117 -3.49 6.67 -4.22
CA LEU A 117 -2.09 6.41 -4.56
C LEU A 117 -1.18 7.63 -4.37
N GLY A 118 -1.75 8.83 -4.20
CA GLY A 118 -1.01 10.08 -4.19
C GLY A 118 -0.84 10.66 -5.59
N PRO A 119 -0.05 11.77 -5.71
CA PRO A 119 0.29 12.34 -7.00
C PRO A 119 1.13 11.33 -7.82
N PRO A 120 0.91 11.25 -9.16
CA PRO A 120 1.77 10.46 -10.02
C PRO A 120 3.16 11.09 -10.13
N ASP A 121 4.18 10.26 -10.40
CA ASP A 121 5.54 10.76 -10.65
C ASP A 121 5.62 11.62 -11.91
N HIS A 122 4.82 11.26 -12.91
CA HIS A 122 4.69 11.98 -14.17
C HIS A 122 3.27 11.87 -14.71
N ARG A 123 2.79 12.94 -15.38
CA ARG A 123 1.46 13.03 -15.96
C ARG A 123 1.54 13.64 -17.35
N GLU A 124 0.94 12.99 -18.34
CA GLU A 124 0.77 13.51 -19.70
C GLU A 124 -0.70 13.56 -20.06
N THR A 125 -1.10 14.61 -20.77
CA THR A 125 -2.48 14.82 -21.22
C THR A 125 -2.51 14.98 -22.74
N TYR A 126 -3.36 14.21 -23.39
CA TYR A 126 -3.59 14.21 -24.85
C TYR A 126 -5.03 14.63 -25.16
N PRO A 127 -5.36 15.94 -25.06
CA PRO A 127 -6.74 16.42 -25.15
C PRO A 127 -7.36 16.30 -26.55
N ARG A 128 -6.54 16.06 -27.58
CA ARG A 128 -6.98 15.89 -28.97
C ARG A 128 -7.12 14.42 -29.40
N GLY A 129 -7.03 13.48 -28.47
CA GLY A 129 -7.13 12.06 -28.78
C GLY A 129 -6.00 11.48 -29.63
N VAL A 130 -4.82 12.10 -29.60
CA VAL A 130 -3.64 11.65 -30.39
C VAL A 130 -2.95 10.50 -29.65
N THR A 131 -3.72 9.46 -29.32
CA THR A 131 -3.27 8.21 -28.72
C THR A 131 -3.94 7.05 -29.46
N PHE A 132 -3.55 5.82 -29.15
CA PHE A 132 -4.20 4.64 -29.74
C PHE A 132 -5.70 4.51 -29.33
N TYR A 133 -6.15 5.20 -28.30
CA TYR A 133 -7.56 5.25 -27.91
C TYR A 133 -8.41 6.12 -28.86
N GLY A 134 -7.81 7.07 -29.59
CA GLY A 134 -8.53 7.97 -30.50
C GLY A 134 -9.45 8.98 -29.80
N VAL A 135 -9.40 9.07 -28.48
CA VAL A 135 -10.18 9.98 -27.61
C VAL A 135 -9.25 10.70 -26.65
N PRO A 136 -9.69 11.82 -26.03
CA PRO A 136 -8.90 12.50 -25.01
C PRO A 136 -8.41 11.52 -23.95
N THR A 137 -7.11 11.50 -23.71
CA THR A 137 -6.44 10.51 -22.86
C THR A 137 -5.50 11.24 -21.92
N GLU A 138 -5.45 10.76 -20.69
CA GLU A 138 -4.50 11.18 -19.68
C GLU A 138 -3.75 9.96 -19.17
N ILE A 139 -2.42 10.05 -19.08
CA ILE A 139 -1.53 8.95 -18.71
C ILE A 139 -0.76 9.35 -17.46
N TRP A 140 -0.87 8.52 -16.42
CA TRP A 140 -0.19 8.72 -15.14
C TRP A 140 0.83 7.61 -14.90
N TRP A 141 2.03 7.98 -14.53
CA TRP A 141 3.11 7.05 -14.17
C TRP A 141 3.29 7.01 -12.66
N TYR A 142 3.34 5.80 -12.12
CA TYR A 142 3.65 5.50 -10.73
C TYR A 142 4.78 4.47 -10.69
N GLY A 143 6.03 4.95 -10.68
CA GLY A 143 7.20 4.07 -10.73
C GLY A 143 7.18 3.18 -11.96
N PHE A 144 6.87 1.91 -11.77
CA PHE A 144 6.90 0.88 -12.80
C PHE A 144 5.56 0.58 -13.48
N PHE A 145 4.48 1.21 -13.07
CA PHE A 145 3.18 0.99 -13.69
C PHE A 145 2.52 2.29 -14.15
N THR A 146 1.68 2.15 -15.16
CA THR A 146 1.02 3.27 -15.81
C THR A 146 -0.49 3.12 -15.69
N ILE A 147 -1.17 4.22 -15.44
CA ILE A 147 -2.63 4.31 -15.36
C ILE A 147 -3.12 5.19 -16.50
N TYR A 148 -4.11 4.70 -17.22
CA TYR A 148 -4.75 5.40 -18.32
C TYR A 148 -6.14 5.86 -17.92
N PHE A 149 -6.45 7.11 -18.26
CA PHE A 149 -7.79 7.67 -18.15
C PHE A 149 -8.23 8.14 -19.53
N VAL A 150 -9.45 7.81 -19.91
CA VAL A 150 -10.01 8.14 -21.24
C VAL A 150 -11.31 8.91 -21.10
N ASP A 151 -11.50 9.92 -21.92
CA ASP A 151 -12.75 10.69 -22.04
C ASP A 151 -13.46 10.32 -23.35
N GLU A 152 -14.17 9.21 -23.34
CA GLU A 152 -14.89 8.70 -24.51
C GLU A 152 -15.95 9.68 -25.05
N ARG A 153 -16.40 10.61 -24.22
CA ARG A 153 -17.50 11.53 -24.55
C ARG A 153 -17.05 12.94 -24.90
N TRP A 154 -15.76 13.24 -24.76
CA TRP A 154 -15.22 14.59 -25.00
C TRP A 154 -15.86 15.69 -24.13
N VAL A 155 -16.15 15.37 -22.86
CA VAL A 155 -16.83 16.26 -21.89
C VAL A 155 -16.00 16.50 -20.63
N ASP A 156 -14.70 16.22 -20.67
CA ASP A 156 -13.77 16.27 -19.54
C ASP A 156 -14.14 15.29 -18.39
N ASP A 157 -14.87 14.20 -18.74
CA ASP A 157 -15.21 13.11 -17.82
C ASP A 157 -14.27 11.92 -18.06
N TYR A 158 -13.02 12.07 -17.62
CA TYR A 158 -11.97 11.06 -17.75
C TYR A 158 -12.25 9.86 -16.85
N ARG A 159 -12.51 8.71 -17.48
CA ARG A 159 -12.75 7.43 -16.80
C ARG A 159 -11.50 6.58 -16.78
N LEU A 160 -11.34 5.84 -15.68
CA LEU A 160 -10.25 4.87 -15.58
C LEU A 160 -10.43 3.76 -16.63
N ASP A 161 -9.39 3.56 -17.42
CA ASP A 161 -9.34 2.48 -18.41
C ASP A 161 -9.52 1.11 -17.75
N PRO A 162 -10.28 0.16 -18.35
CA PRO A 162 -10.55 -1.15 -17.76
C PRO A 162 -9.31 -1.97 -17.42
N ASP A 163 -8.26 -1.95 -18.25
CA ASP A 163 -7.02 -2.69 -17.99
C ASP A 163 -6.25 -2.08 -16.81
N SER A 164 -6.20 -0.75 -16.74
CA SER A 164 -5.67 -0.02 -15.58
C SER A 164 -6.47 -0.31 -14.31
N ALA A 165 -7.79 -0.41 -14.40
CA ALA A 165 -8.65 -0.78 -13.28
C ALA A 165 -8.38 -2.20 -12.79
N ALA A 166 -8.20 -3.15 -13.71
CA ALA A 166 -7.85 -4.53 -13.39
C ALA A 166 -6.47 -4.64 -12.72
N GLN A 167 -5.48 -3.89 -13.21
CA GLN A 167 -4.15 -3.84 -12.63
C GLN A 167 -4.18 -3.29 -11.18
N ILE A 168 -4.91 -2.20 -10.94
CA ILE A 168 -5.06 -1.64 -9.59
C ILE A 168 -5.81 -2.62 -8.67
N ALA A 169 -6.83 -3.31 -9.17
CA ALA A 169 -7.54 -4.32 -8.41
C ALA A 169 -6.63 -5.49 -8.00
N ALA A 170 -5.77 -5.96 -8.92
CA ALA A 170 -4.79 -7.00 -8.66
C ALA A 170 -3.75 -6.57 -7.60
N ILE A 171 -3.23 -5.34 -7.69
CA ILE A 171 -2.32 -4.76 -6.69
C ILE A 171 -3.00 -4.71 -5.31
N ASN A 172 -4.22 -4.20 -5.25
CA ASN A 172 -4.98 -4.11 -4.02
C ASN A 172 -5.32 -5.49 -3.42
N GLN A 173 -5.60 -6.47 -4.26
CA GLN A 173 -5.84 -7.85 -3.83
C GLN A 173 -4.57 -8.48 -3.27
N ALA A 174 -3.45 -8.36 -3.98
CA ALA A 174 -2.16 -8.85 -3.50
C ALA A 174 -1.76 -8.22 -2.15
N GLN A 175 -2.01 -6.92 -1.97
CA GLN A 175 -1.79 -6.24 -0.69
C GLN A 175 -2.70 -6.75 0.42
N ARG A 176 -3.96 -7.08 0.12
CA ARG A 176 -4.89 -7.68 1.10
C ARG A 176 -4.46 -9.09 1.50
N GLU A 177 -4.16 -9.94 0.53
CA GLU A 177 -3.69 -11.32 0.75
C GLU A 177 -2.38 -11.35 1.55
N TRP A 178 -1.50 -10.37 1.33
CA TRP A 178 -0.29 -10.18 2.11
C TRP A 178 -0.59 -9.74 3.55
N ASN A 179 -1.63 -8.93 3.75
CA ASN A 179 -2.03 -8.38 5.04
C ASN A 179 -2.96 -9.30 5.86
N GLU A 180 -3.51 -10.36 5.25
CA GLU A 180 -4.29 -11.36 6.00
C GLU A 180 -3.36 -12.29 6.79
N PRO A 181 -3.63 -12.50 8.11
CA PRO A 181 -2.85 -13.46 8.89
C PRO A 181 -3.04 -14.86 8.32
N LYS A 182 -2.02 -15.44 7.74
CA LYS A 182 -2.03 -16.86 7.40
C LYS A 182 -2.19 -17.65 8.70
N GLN A 183 -3.29 -18.41 8.81
CA GLN A 183 -3.52 -19.27 9.97
C GLN A 183 -2.33 -20.21 10.13
N GLY A 184 -1.58 -20.06 11.24
CA GLY A 184 -0.45 -20.90 11.59
C GLY A 184 0.85 -20.19 11.96
N MET A 185 0.98 -18.87 11.78
CA MET A 185 2.14 -18.13 12.28
C MET A 185 1.79 -17.30 13.50
N ALA A 186 2.52 -17.53 14.61
CA ALA A 186 2.37 -16.81 15.86
C ALA A 186 2.51 -15.29 15.64
N ARG A 187 1.53 -14.52 16.13
CA ARG A 187 1.58 -13.06 16.16
C ARG A 187 2.71 -12.59 17.07
N GLY A 188 3.70 -11.93 16.49
CA GLY A 188 4.51 -10.96 17.22
C GLY A 188 3.72 -9.67 17.47
N PRO A 189 4.11 -8.82 18.45
CA PRO A 189 3.35 -7.63 18.85
C PRO A 189 3.15 -6.68 17.68
N GLU A 190 1.93 -6.19 17.52
CA GLU A 190 1.54 -5.20 16.50
C GLU A 190 2.22 -3.86 16.76
N ALA A 191 3.38 -3.63 16.13
CA ALA A 191 3.91 -2.29 15.97
C ALA A 191 3.22 -1.64 14.76
N GLY A 192 2.88 -0.34 14.87
CA GLY A 192 2.16 0.44 13.85
C GLY A 192 2.73 0.22 12.45
N ARG A 193 1.86 -0.13 11.50
CA ARG A 193 2.24 -0.44 10.13
C ARG A 193 2.67 0.82 9.38
N VAL A 194 3.95 1.00 9.28
CA VAL A 194 4.60 1.77 8.21
C VAL A 194 4.42 0.99 6.90
N PRO A 195 4.26 1.62 5.72
CA PRO A 195 4.28 0.92 4.45
C PRO A 195 5.47 -0.03 4.42
N GLY A 196 5.22 -1.35 4.39
CA GLY A 196 6.28 -2.32 4.51
C GLY A 196 7.01 -2.52 3.19
N LEU A 197 8.31 -2.76 3.23
CA LEU A 197 9.07 -3.38 2.16
C LEU A 197 8.80 -4.89 2.21
N PRO A 198 7.89 -5.45 1.39
CA PRO A 198 7.56 -6.87 1.47
C PRO A 198 8.70 -7.72 0.90
N GLY A 199 8.84 -8.94 1.41
CA GLY A 199 9.81 -9.93 0.90
C GLY A 199 11.24 -9.74 1.38
N LEU A 200 11.47 -8.99 2.47
CA LEU A 200 12.74 -8.99 3.16
C LEU A 200 13.04 -10.39 3.70
N ASP A 201 14.16 -10.93 3.30
CA ASP A 201 14.74 -12.17 3.86
C ASP A 201 16.23 -11.98 4.14
N VAL A 202 16.78 -12.82 5.02
CA VAL A 202 18.21 -12.83 5.33
C VAL A 202 18.71 -14.27 5.36
N LYS A 203 19.70 -14.55 4.54
CA LYS A 203 20.46 -15.81 4.61
C LYS A 203 21.58 -15.65 5.63
N ILE A 204 21.77 -16.66 6.46
CA ILE A 204 22.81 -16.70 7.48
C ILE A 204 23.70 -17.88 7.15
N GLU A 205 24.96 -17.62 6.85
CA GLU A 205 25.91 -18.62 6.40
C GLU A 205 27.28 -18.39 7.09
N LYS A 206 28.11 -19.41 7.12
CA LYS A 206 29.48 -19.26 7.57
C LYS A 206 30.27 -18.48 6.51
N ALA A 207 31.00 -17.45 6.92
CA ALA A 207 31.85 -16.70 6.00
C ALA A 207 33.15 -17.50 5.67
N ASP A 208 33.76 -17.10 4.55
CA ASP A 208 35.09 -17.63 4.19
C ASP A 208 36.11 -17.13 5.23
N GLY A 209 36.50 -17.98 6.20
CA GLY A 209 37.32 -17.65 7.35
C GLY A 209 36.52 -17.69 8.66
N GLU A 210 36.95 -16.91 9.68
CA GLU A 210 36.23 -16.81 10.96
C GLU A 210 35.14 -15.73 10.86
N GLY A 211 33.85 -16.13 10.89
CA GLY A 211 32.73 -15.19 10.95
C GLY A 211 31.42 -15.73 10.38
N THR A 212 30.35 -14.99 10.61
CA THR A 212 29.01 -15.26 10.09
C THR A 212 28.65 -14.21 9.06
N ARG A 213 28.27 -14.67 7.87
CA ARG A 213 27.79 -13.82 6.78
C ARG A 213 26.27 -13.71 6.84
N PHE A 214 25.79 -12.49 6.80
CA PHE A 214 24.37 -12.15 6.66
C PHE A 214 24.15 -11.58 5.26
N THR A 215 23.38 -12.27 4.41
CA THR A 215 23.00 -11.78 3.08
C THR A 215 21.56 -11.32 3.11
N LEU A 216 21.37 -10.03 3.07
CA LEU A 216 20.05 -9.39 2.92
C LEU A 216 19.53 -9.64 1.50
N VAL A 217 18.27 -10.02 1.38
CA VAL A 217 17.60 -10.27 0.09
C VAL A 217 16.26 -9.53 0.07
N ILE A 218 16.02 -8.71 -0.95
CA ILE A 218 14.76 -8.00 -1.18
C ILE A 218 14.45 -8.03 -2.68
N PRO A 219 13.31 -8.58 -3.15
CA PRO A 219 12.94 -8.51 -4.55
C PRO A 219 12.85 -7.05 -5.04
N TYR A 220 13.54 -6.69 -6.12
CA TYR A 220 13.51 -5.32 -6.65
C TYR A 220 12.11 -4.83 -6.97
N ARG A 221 11.19 -5.72 -7.38
CA ARG A 221 9.77 -5.40 -7.61
C ARG A 221 9.03 -4.87 -6.38
N ASN A 222 9.59 -5.07 -5.18
CA ASN A 222 9.02 -4.63 -3.90
C ASN A 222 9.67 -3.35 -3.39
N ILE A 223 10.71 -2.85 -4.06
CA ILE A 223 11.41 -1.61 -3.72
C ILE A 223 10.79 -0.49 -4.54
N TRP A 224 10.27 0.53 -3.86
CA TRP A 224 9.83 1.74 -4.53
C TRP A 224 11.02 2.47 -5.16
N LEU A 225 10.94 2.68 -6.48
CA LEU A 225 11.93 3.41 -7.26
C LEU A 225 11.31 4.72 -7.77
N LYS A 226 11.87 5.84 -7.40
CA LYS A 226 11.43 7.16 -7.87
C LYS A 226 11.96 7.42 -9.27
N SER A 227 11.07 7.79 -10.20
CA SER A 227 11.46 8.20 -11.55
C SER A 227 12.16 9.56 -11.55
N ARG A 228 13.28 9.64 -12.23
CA ARG A 228 14.02 10.88 -12.50
C ARG A 228 14.49 10.92 -13.96
N GLY A 229 13.63 11.43 -14.82
CA GLY A 229 13.88 11.40 -16.28
C GLY A 229 13.94 9.96 -16.80
N ALA A 230 15.05 9.57 -17.42
CA ALA A 230 15.28 8.21 -17.95
C ALA A 230 15.88 7.24 -16.91
N ARG A 231 15.84 7.55 -15.63
CA ARG A 231 16.41 6.75 -14.53
C ARG A 231 15.40 6.54 -13.42
N PHE A 232 15.59 5.46 -12.67
CA PHE A 232 14.79 5.10 -11.50
C PHE A 232 15.73 4.96 -10.30
N GLU A 233 15.48 5.76 -9.27
CA GLU A 233 16.36 5.89 -8.10
C GLU A 233 15.65 5.47 -6.82
N ALA A 234 16.39 4.82 -5.91
CA ALA A 234 15.99 4.62 -4.52
C ALA A 234 17.22 4.67 -3.61
N SER A 235 17.00 4.76 -2.32
CA SER A 235 18.07 4.66 -1.33
C SER A 235 17.59 3.79 -0.17
N LEU A 236 18.24 2.63 0.02
CA LEU A 236 17.94 1.72 1.11
C LEU A 236 18.94 1.91 2.24
N GLU A 237 18.46 2.21 3.43
CA GLU A 237 19.24 2.16 4.67
C GLU A 237 18.95 0.83 5.37
N ALA A 238 19.97 -0.02 5.51
CA ALA A 238 19.87 -1.30 6.20
C ALA A 238 20.63 -1.24 7.52
N THR A 239 19.93 -1.57 8.61
CA THR A 239 20.53 -1.75 9.95
C THR A 239 20.31 -3.19 10.39
N MET A 240 21.40 -3.88 10.73
CA MET A 240 21.40 -5.23 11.28
C MET A 240 21.97 -5.21 12.69
N LYS A 241 21.30 -5.84 13.65
CA LYS A 241 21.77 -5.97 15.04
C LYS A 241 21.72 -7.42 15.45
N VAL A 242 22.76 -7.92 16.08
CA VAL A 242 22.83 -9.24 16.67
C VAL A 242 22.85 -9.11 18.17
N LEU A 243 21.88 -9.73 18.83
CA LEU A 243 21.78 -9.81 20.29
C LEU A 243 22.18 -11.23 20.73
N ASN A 244 22.94 -11.32 21.81
CA ASN A 244 23.26 -12.61 22.45
C ASN A 244 22.09 -13.14 23.28
N ALA A 245 22.22 -14.31 23.86
CA ALA A 245 21.19 -14.95 24.69
C ALA A 245 20.78 -14.12 25.93
N ALA A 246 21.63 -13.22 26.40
CA ALA A 246 21.35 -12.30 27.50
C ALA A 246 20.64 -11.01 27.03
N GLY A 247 20.35 -10.86 25.72
CA GLY A 247 19.75 -9.67 25.14
C GLY A 247 20.71 -8.50 24.94
N SER A 248 22.00 -8.68 25.16
CA SER A 248 23.02 -7.65 24.95
C SER A 248 23.45 -7.62 23.47
N GLU A 249 23.74 -6.42 22.95
CA GLU A 249 24.21 -6.23 21.58
C GLU A 249 25.60 -6.84 21.40
N ALA A 250 25.73 -7.83 20.55
CA ALA A 250 26.98 -8.49 20.20
C ALA A 250 27.63 -7.89 18.94
N TRP A 251 26.80 -7.35 18.04
CA TRP A 251 27.26 -6.73 16.80
C TRP A 251 26.17 -5.85 16.20
N THR A 252 26.58 -4.78 15.53
CA THR A 252 25.70 -3.91 14.77
C THR A 252 26.35 -3.47 13.47
N PHE A 253 25.51 -3.27 12.43
CA PHE A 253 25.93 -2.82 11.11
C PHE A 253 24.86 -1.91 10.53
N THR A 254 25.27 -0.78 9.99
CA THR A 254 24.35 0.14 9.27
C THR A 254 25.04 0.61 7.99
N LYS A 255 24.31 0.50 6.87
CA LYS A 255 24.82 0.97 5.57
C LYS A 255 23.68 1.45 4.69
N VAL A 256 23.97 2.50 3.91
CA VAL A 256 23.08 3.05 2.88
C VAL A 256 23.50 2.51 1.51
N TYR A 257 22.53 2.02 0.76
CA TYR A 257 22.70 1.46 -0.58
C TYR A 257 21.91 2.32 -1.58
N PRO A 258 22.58 3.18 -2.36
CA PRO A 258 21.94 3.89 -3.45
C PRO A 258 21.63 2.92 -4.59
N ILE A 259 20.40 3.01 -5.10
CA ILE A 259 19.93 2.26 -6.26
C ILE A 259 19.67 3.27 -7.37
N ASP A 260 20.21 3.00 -8.54
CA ASP A 260 20.08 3.85 -9.73
C ASP A 260 19.98 2.96 -10.98
N VAL A 261 18.78 2.85 -11.55
CA VAL A 261 18.44 1.94 -12.64
C VAL A 261 18.04 2.74 -13.87
N PRO A 262 18.74 2.60 -15.03
CA PRO A 262 18.29 3.20 -16.27
C PRO A 262 16.98 2.55 -16.75
N GLN A 263 16.11 3.34 -17.37
CA GLN A 263 14.79 2.87 -17.86
C GLN A 263 14.92 1.65 -18.80
N SER A 264 15.96 1.58 -19.62
CA SER A 264 16.21 0.45 -20.53
C SER A 264 16.43 -0.89 -19.81
N ARG A 265 16.89 -0.87 -18.55
CA ARG A 265 17.17 -2.07 -17.75
C ARG A 265 16.15 -2.33 -16.67
N LEU A 266 15.14 -1.47 -16.52
CA LEU A 266 14.17 -1.57 -15.44
C LEU A 266 13.48 -2.94 -15.38
N LYS A 267 13.00 -3.45 -16.52
CA LYS A 267 12.32 -4.75 -16.62
C LYS A 267 13.21 -5.92 -16.19
N GLU A 268 14.47 -5.88 -16.54
CA GLU A 268 15.46 -6.89 -16.16
C GLU A 268 15.72 -6.85 -14.64
N VAL A 269 15.95 -5.65 -14.09
CA VAL A 269 16.26 -5.45 -12.68
C VAL A 269 15.06 -5.82 -11.78
N LEU A 270 13.83 -5.48 -12.17
CA LEU A 270 12.63 -5.84 -11.41
C LEU A 270 12.39 -7.36 -11.31
N ALA A 271 13.01 -8.17 -12.19
CA ALA A 271 12.96 -9.64 -12.14
C ALA A 271 14.03 -10.25 -11.21
N GLN A 272 14.92 -9.42 -10.66
CA GLN A 272 16.03 -9.83 -9.79
C GLN A 272 15.76 -9.46 -8.33
N ASP A 273 16.65 -9.94 -7.45
CA ASP A 273 16.67 -9.55 -6.05
C ASP A 273 17.81 -8.55 -5.80
N PHE A 274 17.53 -7.54 -4.99
CA PHE A 274 18.57 -6.74 -4.36
C PHE A 274 19.22 -7.58 -3.27
N THR A 275 20.55 -7.65 -3.27
CA THR A 275 21.33 -8.36 -2.25
C THR A 275 22.38 -7.45 -1.63
N ALA A 276 22.59 -7.60 -0.31
CA ALA A 276 23.63 -6.88 0.41
C ALA A 276 24.22 -7.75 1.53
N ASP A 277 25.53 -7.84 1.58
CA ASP A 277 26.24 -8.68 2.53
C ASP A 277 26.83 -7.87 3.70
N ALA A 278 26.81 -8.48 4.87
CA ALA A 278 27.55 -8.03 6.05
C ALA A 278 28.16 -9.25 6.76
N VAL A 279 29.31 -9.09 7.36
CA VAL A 279 30.03 -10.16 8.08
C VAL A 279 30.28 -9.71 9.52
N ALA A 280 29.92 -10.61 10.44
CA ALA A 280 30.15 -10.43 11.87
C ALA A 280 31.11 -11.50 12.40
N ALA A 281 32.07 -11.11 13.21
CA ALA A 281 32.88 -12.03 14.00
C ALA A 281 32.13 -12.36 15.29
N LEU A 282 31.41 -13.52 15.29
CA LEU A 282 30.62 -13.97 16.43
C LEU A 282 31.19 -15.30 16.91
N GLY A 283 31.29 -15.47 18.25
CA GLY A 283 31.69 -16.74 18.85
C GLY A 283 30.54 -17.76 18.86
N PRO A 284 30.81 -19.03 19.27
CA PRO A 284 29.76 -20.04 19.45
C PRO A 284 28.70 -19.58 20.46
N GLY A 285 27.42 -19.75 20.11
CA GLY A 285 26.31 -19.37 20.98
C GLY A 285 24.99 -19.16 20.25
N ALA A 286 23.92 -18.89 21.02
CA ALA A 286 22.59 -18.59 20.52
C ALA A 286 22.43 -17.07 20.40
N TYR A 287 21.90 -16.64 19.27
CA TYR A 287 21.75 -15.23 18.90
C TYR A 287 20.38 -14.93 18.33
N THR A 288 20.00 -13.65 18.40
CA THR A 288 18.84 -13.09 17.68
C THR A 288 19.33 -11.99 16.75
N LEU A 289 19.10 -12.15 15.45
CA LEU A 289 19.32 -11.13 14.44
C LEU A 289 18.06 -10.28 14.32
N SER A 290 18.18 -8.97 14.43
CA SER A 290 17.15 -7.99 14.09
C SER A 290 17.63 -7.16 12.91
N VAL A 291 16.83 -7.08 11.85
CA VAL A 291 17.13 -6.35 10.63
C VAL A 291 16.04 -5.33 10.38
N VAL A 292 16.42 -4.09 10.17
CA VAL A 292 15.54 -3.00 9.75
C VAL A 292 16.06 -2.46 8.42
N VAL A 293 15.21 -2.45 7.41
CA VAL A 293 15.51 -1.78 6.14
C VAL A 293 14.52 -0.67 5.92
N THR A 294 15.00 0.53 5.64
CA THR A 294 14.20 1.71 5.31
C THR A 294 14.53 2.15 3.90
N ASN A 295 13.54 2.24 3.03
CA ASN A 295 13.68 2.97 1.78
C ASN A 295 13.49 4.46 2.09
N THR A 296 14.56 5.22 2.08
CA THR A 296 14.53 6.65 2.43
C THR A 296 13.87 7.51 1.34
N THR A 297 13.56 6.91 0.18
CA THR A 297 12.91 7.60 -0.95
C THR A 297 11.40 7.75 -0.74
N ASP A 298 10.73 6.73 -0.14
CA ASP A 298 9.30 6.71 0.11
C ASP A 298 8.94 6.49 1.60
N GLY A 299 9.95 6.31 2.47
CA GLY A 299 9.77 6.05 3.90
C GLY A 299 9.32 4.63 4.25
N SER A 300 9.19 3.73 3.27
CA SER A 300 8.79 2.33 3.52
C SER A 300 9.84 1.59 4.35
N LYS A 301 9.40 0.72 5.26
CA LYS A 301 10.27 -0.04 6.17
C LYS A 301 9.93 -1.52 6.18
N ALA A 302 10.95 -2.36 6.31
CA ALA A 302 10.82 -3.76 6.63
C ALA A 302 11.55 -4.08 7.94
N LEU A 303 10.96 -4.96 8.73
CA LEU A 303 11.56 -5.51 9.94
C LEU A 303 11.58 -7.04 9.84
N LEU A 304 12.70 -7.64 10.18
CA LEU A 304 12.85 -9.09 10.28
C LEU A 304 13.61 -9.44 11.56
N GLU A 305 13.09 -10.38 12.31
CA GLU A 305 13.81 -10.99 13.43
C GLU A 305 14.00 -12.49 13.18
N ARG A 306 15.20 -12.98 13.41
CA ARG A 306 15.54 -14.40 13.23
C ARG A 306 16.48 -14.88 14.33
N LYS A 307 16.13 -15.98 14.97
CA LYS A 307 17.02 -16.68 15.90
C LYS A 307 17.94 -17.63 15.13
N PHE A 308 19.18 -17.72 15.54
CA PHE A 308 20.19 -18.61 14.96
C PHE A 308 21.23 -19.01 15.99
N GLU A 309 21.98 -20.06 15.68
CA GLU A 309 23.08 -20.56 16.50
C GLU A 309 24.34 -20.68 15.64
N ILE A 310 25.50 -20.47 16.28
CA ILE A 310 26.84 -20.64 15.70
C ILE A 310 27.57 -21.73 16.43
#